data_3041f00c36df149a6f025c1c671f8372
#
_entry.id   3041f00c36df149a6f025c1c671f8372
#
_cell.length_a   1.000
_cell.length_b   1.000
_cell.length_c   1.000
_cell.angle_alpha   90.00
_cell.angle_beta   90.00
_cell.angle_gamma   90.00
#
_symmetry.space_group_name_H-M   'P 1'
#
loop_
_entity.id
_entity.type
_entity.pdbx_description
1 polymer ?
#
loop_
_entity_poly.entity_id
_entity_poly.type
_entity_poly.pdbx_seq_one_letter_code
_entity_poly.pdbx_strand_id
1 'polypeptide(L)'
;VFPTGKQDPEWLRLRAQYTRADLLPLFEQEYGGSFAHLQGRIWAAWDPREHVRQLDNCRRGVREWRLVADWGLRNPTCMLIIGKTGDGDYRIVDEVYKTGLTIDQRKAEAATLAAEWKIKQGWGDSEDPLSNEALADVGITMRPAFKQDRDEGILAVAQKFGQSGGIMIASGACPNLEREIENWCWRDSPTGREIEEPVDKDNHSTDAL
;
A
#
# COMPACT_ATOMS: atom_id res chain seq x y z
N VAL A 1 17.43 24.29 2.03
CA VAL A 1 16.39 25.27 2.45
C VAL A 1 16.70 26.57 1.73
N PHE A 2 15.75 27.08 0.94
CA PHE A 2 15.91 28.32 0.17
C PHE A 2 15.66 29.52 1.09
N PRO A 3 16.60 30.48 1.20
CA PRO A 3 16.49 31.57 2.18
C PRO A 3 15.27 32.46 2.01
N THR A 4 14.79 32.63 0.78
CA THR A 4 13.61 33.45 0.43
C THR A 4 12.39 32.59 0.08
N GLY A 5 12.41 31.31 0.38
CA GLY A 5 11.31 30.39 0.10
C GLY A 5 11.01 30.23 -1.39
N LYS A 6 9.73 30.17 -1.75
CA LYS A 6 9.28 29.98 -3.16
C LYS A 6 9.61 31.14 -4.10
N GLN A 7 10.14 32.26 -3.60
CA GLN A 7 10.60 33.42 -4.40
C GLN A 7 12.11 33.40 -4.64
N ASP A 8 12.82 32.42 -4.08
CA ASP A 8 14.26 32.26 -4.29
C ASP A 8 14.56 32.02 -5.78
N PRO A 9 15.53 32.76 -6.37
CA PRO A 9 15.89 32.58 -7.78
C PRO A 9 16.32 31.16 -8.13
N GLU A 10 16.98 30.46 -7.20
CA GLU A 10 17.40 29.08 -7.41
C GLU A 10 16.21 28.11 -7.36
N TRP A 11 15.25 28.34 -6.45
CA TRP A 11 13.99 27.62 -6.42
C TRP A 11 13.22 27.74 -7.74
N LEU A 12 13.11 28.97 -8.27
CA LEU A 12 12.45 29.23 -9.56
C LEU A 12 13.17 28.57 -10.73
N ARG A 13 14.49 28.56 -10.71
CA ARG A 13 15.32 27.91 -11.74
C ARG A 13 15.15 26.40 -11.71
N LEU A 14 15.17 25.78 -10.52
CA LEU A 14 14.96 24.35 -10.36
C LEU A 14 13.54 23.95 -10.77
N ARG A 15 12.54 24.71 -10.34
CA ARG A 15 11.15 24.48 -10.75
C ARG A 15 10.96 24.51 -12.26
N ALA A 16 11.67 25.37 -12.96
CA ALA A 16 11.61 25.45 -14.43
C ALA A 16 12.15 24.19 -15.14
N GLN A 17 12.95 23.35 -14.48
CA GLN A 17 13.41 22.08 -15.02
C GLN A 17 12.34 20.98 -14.97
N TYR A 18 11.36 21.12 -14.07
CA TYR A 18 10.23 20.21 -13.90
C TYR A 18 9.01 20.73 -14.70
N THR A 19 9.21 20.97 -16.00
CA THR A 19 8.18 21.59 -16.88
C THR A 19 7.04 20.64 -17.23
N ARG A 20 7.21 19.35 -17.03
CA ARG A 20 6.15 18.36 -17.27
C ARG A 20 5.21 18.32 -16.09
N ALA A 21 3.90 18.24 -16.37
CA ALA A 21 2.85 18.25 -15.36
C ALA A 21 2.94 17.06 -14.36
N ASP A 22 3.47 15.93 -14.81
CA ASP A 22 3.70 14.74 -14.00
C ASP A 22 4.92 14.86 -13.05
N LEU A 23 5.84 15.78 -13.32
CA LEU A 23 7.01 16.03 -12.48
C LEU A 23 6.82 17.19 -11.48
N LEU A 24 5.83 18.06 -11.69
CA LEU A 24 5.55 19.16 -10.78
C LEU A 24 5.24 18.72 -9.34
N PRO A 25 4.45 17.66 -9.10
CA PRO A 25 4.25 17.14 -7.75
C PRO A 25 5.56 16.71 -7.09
N LEU A 26 6.44 16.07 -7.85
CA LEU A 26 7.76 15.65 -7.37
C LEU A 26 8.63 16.86 -7.01
N PHE A 27 8.61 17.92 -7.84
CA PHE A 27 9.33 19.15 -7.53
C PHE A 27 8.79 19.85 -6.29
N GLU A 28 7.46 19.97 -6.14
CA GLU A 28 6.85 20.56 -4.95
C GLU A 28 7.13 19.70 -3.70
N GLN A 29 7.25 18.41 -3.85
CA GLN A 29 7.70 17.50 -2.81
C GLN A 29 9.18 17.77 -2.46
N GLU A 30 10.06 17.87 -3.42
CA GLU A 30 11.51 17.99 -3.22
C GLU A 30 11.94 19.40 -2.77
N TYR A 31 11.24 20.46 -3.23
CA TYR A 31 11.66 21.85 -3.03
C TYR A 31 10.57 22.80 -2.52
N GLY A 32 9.34 22.38 -2.42
CA GLY A 32 8.17 23.26 -2.24
C GLY A 32 7.86 23.71 -0.83
N GLY A 33 8.53 23.23 0.20
CA GLY A 33 8.32 23.67 1.60
C GLY A 33 6.92 23.44 2.20
N SER A 34 5.96 22.84 1.48
CA SER A 34 4.74 22.30 2.06
C SER A 34 4.97 20.94 2.74
N PHE A 35 6.20 20.70 3.03
CA PHE A 35 6.84 19.48 3.50
C PHE A 35 6.51 19.05 4.92
N ALA A 36 5.77 19.83 5.68
CA ALA A 36 5.51 19.47 7.07
C ALA A 36 4.64 18.20 7.24
N HIS A 37 3.99 17.75 6.16
CA HIS A 37 3.18 16.51 6.17
C HIS A 37 3.56 15.47 5.10
N LEU A 38 4.47 15.79 4.18
CA LEU A 38 4.90 14.87 3.12
C LEU A 38 6.35 14.42 3.27
N GLN A 39 7.10 15.00 4.20
CA GLN A 39 8.47 14.57 4.49
C GLN A 39 8.47 13.14 4.99
N GLY A 40 9.07 12.28 4.19
CA GLY A 40 9.30 10.92 4.54
C GLY A 40 8.19 9.92 4.20
N ARG A 41 7.05 10.32 3.62
CA ARG A 41 6.04 9.34 3.20
C ARG A 41 6.61 8.43 2.11
N ILE A 42 6.51 7.12 2.30
CA ILE A 42 7.07 6.13 1.36
C ILE A 42 6.36 6.19 0.02
N TRP A 43 5.01 6.23 0.02
CA TRP A 43 4.23 6.38 -1.20
C TRP A 43 3.69 7.80 -1.35
N ALA A 44 4.59 8.71 -1.72
CA ALA A 44 4.30 10.14 -1.83
C ALA A 44 3.21 10.49 -2.85
N ALA A 45 3.01 9.65 -3.88
CA ALA A 45 1.97 9.83 -4.88
C ALA A 45 0.55 9.47 -4.39
N TRP A 46 0.40 8.92 -3.18
CA TRP A 46 -0.91 8.65 -2.61
C TRP A 46 -1.73 9.94 -2.41
N ASP A 47 -2.89 9.99 -3.01
CA ASP A 47 -3.91 11.02 -2.80
C ASP A 47 -5.28 10.34 -2.71
N PRO A 48 -5.99 10.42 -1.57
CA PRO A 48 -7.31 9.80 -1.43
C PRO A 48 -8.32 10.25 -2.50
N ARG A 49 -8.22 11.50 -2.98
CA ARG A 49 -9.09 12.04 -4.03
C ARG A 49 -8.88 11.35 -5.37
N GLU A 50 -7.69 10.80 -5.62
CA GLU A 50 -7.35 10.08 -6.86
C GLU A 50 -7.48 8.57 -6.70
N HIS A 51 -7.19 8.02 -5.53
CA HIS A 51 -7.04 6.59 -5.32
C HIS A 51 -8.22 5.93 -4.59
N VAL A 52 -9.08 6.71 -3.89
CA VAL A 52 -10.28 6.15 -3.25
C VAL A 52 -11.48 6.32 -4.16
N ARG A 53 -12.18 5.23 -4.47
CA ARG A 53 -13.30 5.19 -5.42
C ARG A 53 -14.45 4.36 -4.88
N GLN A 54 -15.66 4.61 -5.40
CA GLN A 54 -16.82 3.77 -5.11
C GLN A 54 -16.54 2.31 -5.52
N LEU A 55 -17.03 1.37 -4.73
CA LEU A 55 -16.79 -0.07 -4.91
C LEU A 55 -17.11 -0.55 -6.34
N ASP A 56 -18.22 -0.08 -6.93
CA ASP A 56 -18.60 -0.45 -8.30
C ASP A 56 -17.55 -0.03 -9.35
N ASN A 57 -16.85 1.08 -9.11
CA ASN A 57 -15.74 1.50 -9.96
C ASN A 57 -14.53 0.58 -9.78
N CYS A 58 -14.25 0.15 -8.55
CA CYS A 58 -13.17 -0.78 -8.25
C CYS A 58 -13.42 -2.19 -8.82
N ARG A 59 -14.68 -2.61 -8.96
CA ARG A 59 -15.02 -3.92 -9.56
C ARG A 59 -14.82 -3.97 -11.08
N ARG A 60 -14.80 -2.84 -11.75
CA ARG A 60 -14.71 -2.78 -13.22
C ARG A 60 -13.39 -3.31 -13.75
N GLY A 61 -13.44 -4.18 -14.74
CA GLY A 61 -12.28 -4.70 -15.43
C GLY A 61 -11.47 -5.75 -14.64
N VAL A 62 -11.83 -6.03 -13.40
CA VAL A 62 -11.18 -7.09 -12.61
C VAL A 62 -11.68 -8.45 -13.06
N ARG A 63 -10.76 -9.35 -13.39
CA ARG A 63 -11.05 -10.71 -13.83
C ARG A 63 -11.05 -11.70 -12.68
N GLU A 64 -10.24 -11.45 -11.68
CA GLU A 64 -10.01 -12.37 -10.58
C GLU A 64 -9.59 -11.62 -9.32
N TRP A 65 -10.12 -12.05 -8.17
CA TRP A 65 -9.76 -11.56 -6.86
C TRP A 65 -8.80 -12.51 -6.16
N ARG A 66 -7.90 -11.96 -5.40
CA ARG A 66 -6.89 -12.67 -4.61
C ARG A 66 -6.91 -12.18 -3.18
N LEU A 67 -6.56 -13.07 -2.28
CA LEU A 67 -6.26 -12.74 -0.90
C LEU A 67 -4.77 -12.47 -0.77
N VAL A 68 -4.40 -11.37 -0.12
CA VAL A 68 -3.04 -11.18 0.38
C VAL A 68 -3.10 -11.01 1.88
N ALA A 69 -2.09 -11.53 2.59
CA ALA A 69 -2.12 -11.54 4.05
C ALA A 69 -0.74 -11.31 4.68
N ASP A 70 -0.73 -10.45 5.68
CA ASP A 70 0.32 -10.36 6.69
C ASP A 70 -0.18 -10.98 8.00
N TRP A 71 0.53 -12.01 8.49
CA TRP A 71 0.10 -12.79 9.64
C TRP A 71 0.71 -12.27 10.93
N GLY A 72 -0.07 -11.59 11.74
CA GLY A 72 0.34 -11.17 13.07
C GLY A 72 -0.29 -12.00 14.19
N LEU A 73 0.48 -12.31 15.24
CA LEU A 73 -0.05 -12.92 16.45
C LEU A 73 -0.24 -11.86 17.55
N ARG A 74 0.83 -11.11 17.86
CA ARG A 74 0.79 -9.96 18.77
C ARG A 74 0.42 -8.68 18.02
N ASN A 75 0.91 -8.58 16.81
CA ASN A 75 0.55 -7.56 15.83
C ASN A 75 -0.77 -7.94 15.15
N PRO A 76 -1.44 -7.00 14.49
CA PRO A 76 -2.62 -7.32 13.70
C PRO A 76 -2.33 -8.32 12.60
N THR A 77 -3.23 -9.27 12.41
CA THR A 77 -3.36 -9.99 11.14
C THR A 77 -4.07 -9.07 10.17
N CYS A 78 -3.46 -8.82 9.03
CA CYS A 78 -4.07 -8.11 7.92
C CYS A 78 -4.36 -9.06 6.76
N MET A 79 -5.58 -9.02 6.23
CA MET A 79 -5.95 -9.67 4.98
C MET A 79 -6.59 -8.63 4.07
N LEU A 80 -6.10 -8.52 2.84
CA LEU A 80 -6.67 -7.62 1.83
C LEU A 80 -7.19 -8.43 0.65
N ILE A 81 -8.28 -7.95 0.06
CA ILE A 81 -8.77 -8.49 -1.20
C ILE A 81 -8.32 -7.59 -2.33
N ILE A 82 -7.49 -8.14 -3.20
CA ILE A 82 -6.88 -7.43 -4.33
C ILE A 82 -7.30 -8.08 -5.64
N GLY A 83 -7.70 -7.26 -6.59
CA GLY A 83 -7.98 -7.65 -7.95
C GLY A 83 -7.05 -6.98 -8.95
N LYS A 84 -6.68 -7.69 -10.03
CA LYS A 84 -5.91 -7.14 -11.13
C LYS A 84 -6.80 -6.98 -12.34
N THR A 85 -6.78 -5.80 -12.96
CA THR A 85 -7.51 -5.52 -14.20
C THR A 85 -6.78 -6.08 -15.43
N GLY A 86 -7.45 -6.08 -16.57
CA GLY A 86 -6.82 -6.47 -17.83
C GLY A 86 -5.64 -5.59 -18.25
N ASP A 87 -5.64 -4.33 -17.82
CA ASP A 87 -4.59 -3.34 -18.08
C ASP A 87 -3.43 -3.41 -17.09
N GLY A 88 -3.51 -4.29 -16.11
CA GLY A 88 -2.47 -4.50 -15.12
C GLY A 88 -2.54 -3.57 -13.91
N ASP A 89 -3.66 -2.90 -13.72
CA ASP A 89 -3.92 -2.06 -12.54
C ASP A 89 -4.51 -2.88 -11.40
N TYR A 90 -4.45 -2.34 -10.19
CA TYR A 90 -4.88 -3.03 -8.98
C TYR A 90 -6.09 -2.37 -8.34
N ARG A 91 -6.93 -3.19 -7.75
CA ARG A 91 -8.15 -2.79 -7.04
C ARG A 91 -8.18 -3.47 -5.70
N ILE A 92 -8.27 -2.70 -4.62
CA ILE A 92 -8.31 -3.18 -3.24
C ILE A 92 -9.72 -2.89 -2.72
N VAL A 93 -10.44 -3.91 -2.27
CA VAL A 93 -11.88 -3.80 -2.08
C VAL A 93 -12.39 -4.29 -0.74
N ASP A 94 -11.55 -4.92 0.05
CA ASP A 94 -11.93 -5.42 1.37
C ASP A 94 -10.71 -5.63 2.26
N GLU A 95 -10.92 -5.51 3.58
CA GLU A 95 -9.88 -5.60 4.59
C GLU A 95 -10.37 -6.33 5.84
N VAL A 96 -9.58 -7.29 6.32
CA VAL A 96 -9.64 -7.77 7.70
C VAL A 96 -8.38 -7.30 8.42
N TYR A 97 -8.57 -6.59 9.54
CA TYR A 97 -7.47 -6.05 10.34
C TYR A 97 -7.76 -6.31 11.82
N LYS A 98 -7.22 -7.40 12.38
CA LYS A 98 -7.56 -7.86 13.74
C LYS A 98 -6.34 -8.43 14.44
N THR A 99 -6.18 -8.10 15.72
CA THR A 99 -5.10 -8.60 16.58
C THR A 99 -5.54 -9.86 17.32
N GLY A 100 -4.60 -10.77 17.55
CA GLY A 100 -4.79 -11.94 18.42
C GLY A 100 -5.66 -13.04 17.82
N LEU A 101 -5.79 -13.10 16.50
CA LEU A 101 -6.53 -14.18 15.84
C LEU A 101 -5.79 -15.52 15.96
N THR A 102 -6.50 -16.54 16.40
CA THR A 102 -6.06 -17.94 16.27
C THR A 102 -6.12 -18.37 14.81
N ILE A 103 -5.46 -19.48 14.47
CA ILE A 103 -5.52 -20.07 13.11
C ILE A 103 -6.97 -20.35 12.69
N ASP A 104 -7.81 -20.89 13.57
CA ASP A 104 -9.20 -21.15 13.25
C ASP A 104 -10.01 -19.87 13.02
N GLN A 105 -9.73 -18.80 13.76
CA GLN A 105 -10.34 -17.51 13.53
C GLN A 105 -9.88 -16.89 12.20
N ARG A 106 -8.58 -17.01 11.85
CA ARG A 106 -8.06 -16.59 10.53
C ARG A 106 -8.76 -17.36 9.41
N LYS A 107 -8.95 -18.68 9.55
CA LYS A 107 -9.71 -19.49 8.59
C LYS A 107 -11.17 -19.01 8.44
N ALA A 108 -11.82 -18.68 9.53
CA ALA A 108 -13.21 -18.21 9.52
C ALA A 108 -13.34 -16.86 8.80
N GLU A 109 -12.44 -15.90 9.08
CA GLU A 109 -12.40 -14.61 8.38
C GLU A 109 -12.11 -14.82 6.87
N ALA A 110 -11.10 -15.61 6.54
CA ALA A 110 -10.75 -15.89 5.16
C ALA A 110 -11.87 -16.61 4.40
N ALA A 111 -12.61 -17.53 5.06
CA ALA A 111 -13.78 -18.20 4.47
C ALA A 111 -14.89 -17.20 4.14
N THR A 112 -15.13 -16.21 5.01
CA THR A 112 -16.11 -15.14 4.77
C THR A 112 -15.73 -14.32 3.54
N LEU A 113 -14.48 -13.86 3.47
CA LEU A 113 -13.95 -13.14 2.31
C LEU A 113 -14.01 -13.99 1.02
N ALA A 114 -13.65 -15.29 1.14
CA ALA A 114 -13.68 -16.20 0.00
C ALA A 114 -15.09 -16.42 -0.56
N ALA A 115 -16.09 -16.50 0.30
CA ALA A 115 -17.47 -16.65 -0.11
C ALA A 115 -17.98 -15.39 -0.86
N GLU A 116 -17.66 -14.21 -0.34
CA GLU A 116 -18.07 -12.93 -0.93
C GLU A 116 -17.36 -12.65 -2.26
N TRP A 117 -16.04 -12.79 -2.28
CA TRP A 117 -15.18 -12.40 -3.41
C TRP A 117 -14.81 -13.57 -4.32
N LYS A 118 -15.28 -14.78 -4.03
CA LYS A 118 -14.98 -16.03 -4.76
C LYS A 118 -13.48 -16.31 -4.85
N ILE A 119 -12.78 -16.06 -3.75
CA ILE A 119 -11.34 -16.26 -3.63
C ILE A 119 -11.00 -17.75 -3.67
N LYS A 120 -9.98 -18.10 -4.45
CA LYS A 120 -9.42 -19.46 -4.52
C LYS A 120 -7.93 -19.51 -4.27
N GLN A 121 -7.26 -18.38 -4.42
CA GLN A 121 -5.81 -18.27 -4.32
C GLN A 121 -5.41 -16.98 -3.64
N GLY A 122 -4.22 -16.99 -3.05
CA GLY A 122 -3.66 -15.81 -2.41
C GLY A 122 -2.16 -15.92 -2.16
N TRP A 123 -1.63 -14.88 -1.56
CA TRP A 123 -0.26 -14.83 -1.06
C TRP A 123 -0.29 -14.43 0.40
N GLY A 124 0.56 -15.07 1.19
CA GLY A 124 0.71 -14.75 2.61
C GLY A 124 2.16 -14.73 3.02
N ASP A 125 2.41 -14.15 4.17
CA ASP A 125 3.74 -14.08 4.72
C ASP A 125 4.44 -15.45 4.70
N SER A 126 5.67 -15.49 4.17
CA SER A 126 6.51 -16.68 4.12
C SER A 126 7.00 -17.12 5.50
N GLU A 127 6.95 -16.24 6.51
CA GLU A 127 7.41 -16.53 7.87
C GLU A 127 6.37 -17.29 8.70
N ASP A 128 5.08 -17.32 8.28
CA ASP A 128 4.03 -18.11 8.90
C ASP A 128 3.42 -19.13 7.90
N PRO A 129 4.17 -20.20 7.57
CA PRO A 129 3.69 -21.23 6.63
C PRO A 129 2.45 -21.97 7.17
N LEU A 130 2.31 -22.10 8.50
CA LEU A 130 1.17 -22.80 9.10
C LEU A 130 -0.15 -22.07 8.83
N SER A 131 -0.17 -20.75 8.93
CA SER A 131 -1.36 -19.96 8.57
C SER A 131 -1.66 -20.05 7.08
N ASN A 132 -0.64 -20.04 6.21
CA ASN A 132 -0.82 -20.23 4.78
C ASN A 132 -1.44 -21.60 4.45
N GLU A 133 -0.91 -22.67 5.04
CA GLU A 133 -1.39 -24.04 4.82
C GLU A 133 -2.83 -24.25 5.34
N ALA A 134 -3.15 -23.64 6.49
CA ALA A 134 -4.46 -23.81 7.12
C ALA A 134 -5.62 -23.26 6.24
N LEU A 135 -5.37 -22.29 5.35
CA LEU A 135 -6.41 -21.75 4.47
C LEU A 135 -6.85 -22.75 3.39
N ALA A 136 -6.08 -23.81 3.14
CA ALA A 136 -6.50 -24.89 2.27
C ALA A 136 -7.79 -25.59 2.76
N ASP A 137 -8.00 -25.65 4.08
CA ASP A 137 -9.21 -26.21 4.69
C ASP A 137 -10.49 -25.44 4.29
N VAL A 138 -10.36 -24.18 3.93
CA VAL A 138 -11.46 -23.32 3.49
C VAL A 138 -11.42 -23.04 1.98
N GLY A 139 -10.66 -23.84 1.23
CA GLY A 139 -10.61 -23.82 -0.23
C GLY A 139 -9.74 -22.71 -0.83
N ILE A 140 -8.87 -22.10 -0.05
CA ILE A 140 -7.96 -21.06 -0.53
C ILE A 140 -6.54 -21.63 -0.58
N THR A 141 -5.95 -21.64 -1.78
CA THR A 141 -4.53 -22.01 -1.94
C THR A 141 -3.65 -20.78 -1.75
N MET A 142 -2.94 -20.72 -0.64
CA MET A 142 -1.97 -19.67 -0.37
C MET A 142 -0.59 -20.03 -0.90
N ARG A 143 0.10 -19.04 -1.40
CA ARG A 143 1.53 -19.12 -1.78
C ARG A 143 2.33 -18.21 -0.86
N PRO A 144 3.57 -18.58 -0.50
CA PRO A 144 4.43 -17.68 0.24
C PRO A 144 4.69 -16.41 -0.60
N ALA A 145 4.58 -15.25 0.03
CA ALA A 145 4.96 -13.99 -0.57
C ALA A 145 6.48 -13.97 -0.78
N PHE A 146 6.91 -13.41 -1.89
CA PHE A 146 8.31 -13.33 -2.23
C PHE A 146 8.91 -12.07 -1.60
N LYS A 147 9.66 -12.24 -0.52
CA LYS A 147 10.21 -11.14 0.28
C LYS A 147 11.68 -10.81 -0.03
N GLN A 148 12.24 -11.22 -1.18
CA GLN A 148 13.67 -11.06 -1.43
C GLN A 148 14.12 -9.61 -1.63
N ASP A 149 13.20 -8.71 -2.00
CA ASP A 149 13.54 -7.30 -2.15
C ASP A 149 12.35 -6.42 -1.75
N ARG A 150 12.37 -5.99 -0.49
CA ARG A 150 11.35 -5.08 0.06
C ARG A 150 11.34 -3.75 -0.71
N ASP A 151 12.50 -3.26 -1.10
CA ASP A 151 12.64 -1.97 -1.77
C ASP A 151 12.07 -2.05 -3.20
N GLU A 152 12.25 -3.16 -3.90
CA GLU A 152 11.60 -3.39 -5.20
C GLU A 152 10.07 -3.43 -5.05
N GLY A 153 9.55 -4.05 -4.01
CA GLY A 153 8.11 -4.06 -3.70
C GLY A 153 7.56 -2.66 -3.45
N ILE A 154 8.23 -1.90 -2.58
CA ILE A 154 7.88 -0.50 -2.29
C ILE A 154 7.88 0.33 -3.57
N LEU A 155 8.90 0.19 -4.41
CA LEU A 155 9.01 0.92 -5.67
C LEU A 155 7.92 0.53 -6.66
N ALA A 156 7.59 -0.76 -6.76
CA ALA A 156 6.53 -1.23 -7.66
C ALA A 156 5.17 -0.64 -7.29
N VAL A 157 4.84 -0.60 -5.99
CA VAL A 157 3.61 0.03 -5.49
C VAL A 157 3.64 1.55 -5.70
N ALA A 158 4.78 2.20 -5.43
CA ALA A 158 4.95 3.64 -5.68
C ALA A 158 4.71 4.00 -7.15
N GLN A 159 5.24 3.22 -8.08
CA GLN A 159 5.02 3.39 -9.51
C GLN A 159 3.53 3.26 -9.87
N LYS A 160 2.82 2.33 -9.25
CA LYS A 160 1.39 2.14 -9.47
C LYS A 160 0.55 3.28 -8.90
N PHE A 161 0.89 3.84 -7.75
CA PHE A 161 0.26 5.06 -7.25
C PHE A 161 0.55 6.28 -8.15
N GLY A 162 1.71 6.34 -8.80
CA GLY A 162 2.04 7.40 -9.76
C GLY A 162 1.32 7.29 -11.12
N GLN A 163 0.65 6.18 -11.41
CA GLN A 163 -0.09 5.95 -12.65
C GLN A 163 -1.58 6.27 -12.45
N SER A 164 -2.17 7.00 -13.39
CA SER A 164 -3.61 7.25 -13.35
C SER A 164 -4.39 5.94 -13.37
N GLY A 165 -5.13 5.67 -12.29
CA GLY A 165 -5.89 4.43 -12.14
C GLY A 165 -5.07 3.19 -11.80
N GLY A 166 -3.75 3.30 -11.56
CA GLY A 166 -2.87 2.17 -11.29
C GLY A 166 -3.23 1.38 -10.04
N ILE A 167 -3.58 2.08 -8.95
CA ILE A 167 -4.19 1.49 -7.75
C ILE A 167 -5.45 2.27 -7.39
N MET A 168 -6.51 1.55 -7.07
CA MET A 168 -7.73 2.12 -6.49
C MET A 168 -8.16 1.31 -5.27
N ILE A 169 -8.59 2.01 -4.22
CA ILE A 169 -9.13 1.42 -2.99
C ILE A 169 -10.61 1.74 -2.91
N ALA A 170 -11.42 0.75 -2.55
CA ALA A 170 -12.86 0.96 -2.40
C ALA A 170 -13.14 1.81 -1.16
N SER A 171 -13.91 2.86 -1.34
CA SER A 171 -14.24 3.83 -0.30
C SER A 171 -14.83 3.17 0.93
N GLY A 172 -14.21 3.39 2.08
CA GLY A 172 -14.64 2.86 3.38
C GLY A 172 -14.41 1.37 3.60
N ALA A 173 -13.81 0.66 2.63
CA ALA A 173 -13.58 -0.78 2.73
C ALA A 173 -12.26 -1.13 3.43
N CYS A 174 -11.25 -0.27 3.30
CA CYS A 174 -9.89 -0.55 3.80
C CYS A 174 -9.35 0.61 4.67
N PRO A 175 -10.00 0.95 5.80
CA PRO A 175 -9.64 2.12 6.59
C PRO A 175 -8.26 2.01 7.26
N ASN A 176 -7.80 0.80 7.58
CA ASN A 176 -6.47 0.62 8.16
C ASN A 176 -5.39 0.77 7.09
N LEU A 177 -5.59 0.21 5.90
CA LEU A 177 -4.68 0.39 4.77
C LEU A 177 -4.55 1.87 4.41
N GLU A 178 -5.67 2.61 4.27
CA GLU A 178 -5.64 4.04 3.98
C GLU A 178 -4.84 4.81 5.05
N ARG A 179 -5.10 4.53 6.34
CA ARG A 179 -4.38 5.15 7.47
C ARG A 179 -2.88 4.81 7.45
N GLU A 180 -2.52 3.57 7.18
CA GLU A 180 -1.12 3.14 7.15
C GLU A 180 -0.38 3.78 5.97
N ILE A 181 -0.96 3.81 4.77
CA ILE A 181 -0.38 4.50 3.60
C ILE A 181 -0.11 5.98 3.94
N GLU A 182 -1.03 6.64 4.62
CA GLU A 182 -0.88 8.06 4.99
C GLU A 182 0.25 8.32 5.99
N ASN A 183 0.51 7.36 6.88
CA ASN A 183 1.45 7.52 7.98
C ASN A 183 2.77 6.76 7.79
N TRP A 184 2.87 5.88 6.80
CA TRP A 184 4.09 5.10 6.57
C TRP A 184 5.17 5.97 5.94
N CYS A 185 6.28 6.12 6.66
CA CYS A 185 7.34 7.04 6.32
C CYS A 185 8.73 6.40 6.46
N TRP A 186 9.70 7.03 5.81
CA TRP A 186 11.11 6.71 6.00
C TRP A 186 11.56 7.14 7.39
N ARG A 187 12.51 6.40 7.95
CA ARG A 187 13.08 6.70 9.27
C ARG A 187 13.95 7.94 9.19
N ASP A 188 13.71 8.93 10.06
CA ASP A 188 14.57 10.08 10.20
C ASP A 188 15.95 9.68 10.78
N SER A 189 17.01 10.16 10.14
CA SER A 189 18.35 10.01 10.68
C SER A 189 18.62 11.05 11.77
N PRO A 190 19.16 10.67 12.93
CA PRO A 190 19.61 11.62 13.95
C PRO A 190 20.69 12.59 13.45
N THR A 191 21.34 12.28 12.34
CA THR A 191 22.42 13.08 11.73
C THR A 191 21.97 13.90 10.52
N GLY A 192 20.65 13.93 10.22
CA GLY A 192 20.09 14.67 9.08
C GLY A 192 20.43 14.06 7.71
N ARG A 193 20.99 12.84 7.67
CA ARG A 193 21.08 12.03 6.46
C ARG A 193 19.83 11.15 6.41
N GLU A 194 19.12 11.14 5.30
CA GLU A 194 18.02 10.20 5.07
C GLU A 194 18.55 8.79 5.25
N ILE A 195 17.91 8.02 6.13
CA ILE A 195 18.10 6.58 6.20
C ILE A 195 16.97 6.01 5.33
N GLU A 196 17.34 5.31 4.27
CA GLU A 196 16.40 4.65 3.35
C GLU A 196 15.82 3.37 3.99
N GLU A 197 15.39 3.47 5.24
CA GLU A 197 14.71 2.37 5.95
C GLU A 197 13.30 2.82 6.34
N PRO A 198 12.24 2.07 5.97
CA PRO A 198 10.90 2.33 6.45
C PRO A 198 10.79 2.24 7.97
N VAL A 199 9.92 3.05 8.55
CA VAL A 199 9.55 2.89 9.97
C VAL A 199 8.78 1.58 10.10
N ASP A 200 9.29 0.66 10.92
CA ASP A 200 8.69 -0.63 11.21
C ASP A 200 7.68 -0.51 12.35
N LYS A 201 6.59 0.18 12.07
CA LYS A 201 5.48 0.39 13.02
C LYS A 201 4.19 0.69 12.28
N ASP A 202 3.12 -0.01 12.69
CA ASP A 202 1.77 0.18 12.15
C ASP A 202 1.74 0.11 10.60
N ASN A 203 2.38 -0.93 10.02
CA ASN A 203 2.59 -1.11 8.59
C ASN A 203 2.06 -2.47 8.04
N HIS A 204 1.16 -3.12 8.80
CA HIS A 204 0.71 -4.49 8.47
C HIS A 204 -0.11 -4.58 7.19
N SER A 205 -0.93 -3.58 6.89
CA SER A 205 -1.68 -3.52 5.63
C SER A 205 -0.77 -3.14 4.46
N THR A 206 0.23 -2.30 4.70
CA THR A 206 1.23 -1.92 3.69
C THR A 206 2.20 -3.06 3.41
N ASP A 207 2.54 -3.88 4.41
CA ASP A 207 3.37 -5.08 4.24
C ASP A 207 2.60 -6.22 3.53
N ALA A 208 1.27 -6.24 3.62
CA ALA A 208 0.42 -7.16 2.87
C ALA A 208 0.24 -6.74 1.40
N LEU A 209 0.41 -5.45 1.07
CA LEU A 209 0.22 -4.88 -0.27
C LEU A 209 1.45 -5.09 -1.15
#